data_0f5729797551b0f4f7e9a715d4fafcc8
#
_entry.id   0f5729797551b0f4f7e9a715d4fafcc8
#
_cell.length_a   1.000
_cell.length_b   1.000
_cell.length_c   1.000
_cell.angle_alpha   90.00
_cell.angle_beta   90.00
_cell.angle_gamma   90.00
#
_symmetry.space_group_name_H-M   'P 1'
#
loop_
_entity.id
_entity.type
_entity.pdbx_description
1 polymer ?
#
loop_
_entity_poly.entity_id
_entity_poly.type
_entity_poly.pdbx_seq_one_letter_code
_entity_poly.pdbx_strand_id
1 'polypeptide(L)'
;MASLENLSAAHATLLAGILLECFVALGWLLAAVLLRPMRRSTMHWAGFALLQGMAFFLYLNSARWPNFPAHAVANILIVAAFVLQVRGLHRVMGHRPPDHVFVAVLALTGLVQWIWVAHEQSAWRMAATSLVAGALSVWTAVAMLRCIREESPHAPRALGPLLGAPSVIGAALLALRALFVMLQPEGVIQNDRLDQSIGMLGALSWLFLSLSMALALVGVVLYKLQRKLSQAATHDALTGLPNRRAADDFMAHEALRAQRHGTPLSALMVDIDFFKKVNDQHGHAAGDHVLQTLAGLLKEHARATDLVARWGGEEFLVLLPDTSLAGAQQMGEQLRLAVRGSPFRWQQTDV
;
A
#
# COMPACT_ATOMS: atom_id res chain seq x y z
N MET A 1 18.64 -0.71 -43.19
CA MET A 1 18.32 0.24 -42.12
C MET A 1 17.15 1.07 -42.63
N ALA A 2 15.89 0.73 -42.32
CA ALA A 2 14.75 1.59 -42.63
C ALA A 2 14.90 2.81 -41.68
N SER A 3 15.00 3.98 -42.24
CA SER A 3 15.19 5.24 -41.56
C SER A 3 14.03 5.47 -40.57
N LEU A 4 14.36 5.85 -39.32
CA LEU A 4 13.39 6.25 -38.28
C LEU A 4 12.44 7.38 -38.72
N GLU A 5 12.76 8.04 -39.86
CA GLU A 5 11.99 9.14 -40.43
C GLU A 5 10.63 8.74 -41.02
N ASN A 6 10.34 7.44 -41.20
CA ASN A 6 9.08 6.94 -41.75
C ASN A 6 8.15 6.22 -40.74
N LEU A 7 8.45 6.30 -39.43
CA LEU A 7 7.54 5.80 -38.43
C LEU A 7 6.33 6.73 -38.28
N SER A 8 5.11 6.20 -38.49
CA SER A 8 3.89 6.96 -38.17
C SER A 8 3.89 7.32 -36.67
N ALA A 9 3.27 8.46 -36.32
CA ALA A 9 3.17 8.89 -34.92
C ALA A 9 2.59 7.80 -34.01
N ALA A 10 1.66 6.99 -34.50
CA ALA A 10 1.07 5.86 -33.77
C ALA A 10 2.11 4.77 -33.47
N HIS A 11 2.98 4.41 -34.42
CA HIS A 11 4.05 3.43 -34.21
C HIS A 11 5.08 3.94 -33.18
N ALA A 12 5.47 5.23 -33.27
CA ALA A 12 6.38 5.82 -32.30
C ALA A 12 5.79 5.81 -30.87
N THR A 13 4.50 6.11 -30.73
CA THR A 13 3.81 6.09 -29.43
C THR A 13 3.73 4.67 -28.85
N LEU A 14 3.42 3.65 -29.65
CA LEU A 14 3.39 2.26 -29.21
C LEU A 14 4.79 1.77 -28.80
N LEU A 15 5.83 2.14 -29.56
CA LEU A 15 7.21 1.79 -29.21
C LEU A 15 7.64 2.45 -27.90
N ALA A 16 7.33 3.74 -27.72
CA ALA A 16 7.57 4.44 -26.45
C ALA A 16 6.83 3.78 -25.29
N GLY A 17 5.60 3.30 -25.53
CA GLY A 17 4.82 2.51 -24.57
C GLY A 17 5.51 1.23 -24.15
N ILE A 18 5.98 0.44 -25.11
CA ILE A 18 6.71 -0.81 -24.83
C ILE A 18 7.94 -0.53 -23.97
N LEU A 19 8.74 0.48 -24.33
CA LEU A 19 9.95 0.85 -23.59
C LEU A 19 9.63 1.30 -22.16
N LEU A 20 8.60 2.12 -21.99
CA LEU A 20 8.16 2.58 -20.68
C LEU A 20 7.70 1.39 -19.80
N GLU A 21 6.89 0.47 -20.34
CA GLU A 21 6.41 -0.68 -19.59
C GLU A 21 7.53 -1.65 -19.22
N CYS A 22 8.52 -1.84 -20.10
CA CYS A 22 9.73 -2.59 -19.77
C CYS A 22 10.50 -1.94 -18.62
N PHE A 23 10.65 -0.62 -18.63
CA PHE A 23 11.31 0.12 -17.56
C PHE A 23 10.55 0.03 -16.24
N VAL A 24 9.23 0.20 -16.26
CA VAL A 24 8.36 0.06 -15.08
C VAL A 24 8.41 -1.37 -14.53
N ALA A 25 8.38 -2.38 -15.41
CA ALA A 25 8.50 -3.78 -15.01
C ALA A 25 9.84 -4.06 -14.31
N LEU A 26 10.95 -3.56 -14.89
CA LEU A 26 12.28 -3.70 -14.28
C LEU A 26 12.34 -3.04 -12.91
N GLY A 27 11.76 -1.85 -12.75
CA GLY A 27 11.66 -1.16 -11.46
C GLY A 27 10.91 -1.99 -10.41
N TRP A 28 9.78 -2.61 -10.77
CA TRP A 28 9.02 -3.49 -9.86
C TRP A 28 9.73 -4.81 -9.56
N LEU A 29 10.48 -5.38 -10.52
CA LEU A 29 11.31 -6.56 -10.28
C LEU A 29 12.45 -6.23 -9.30
N LEU A 30 13.11 -5.09 -9.45
CA LEU A 30 14.10 -4.62 -8.50
C LEU A 30 13.48 -4.40 -7.12
N ALA A 31 12.31 -3.77 -7.04
CA ALA A 31 11.56 -3.63 -5.79
C ALA A 31 11.22 -4.99 -5.17
N ALA A 32 10.92 -6.03 -5.95
CA ALA A 32 10.65 -7.38 -5.47
C ALA A 32 11.88 -8.03 -4.81
N VAL A 33 13.08 -7.67 -5.24
CA VAL A 33 14.35 -8.12 -4.64
C VAL A 33 14.63 -7.35 -3.34
N LEU A 34 14.50 -6.03 -3.38
CA LEU A 34 14.86 -5.14 -2.27
C LEU A 34 13.80 -5.15 -1.15
N LEU A 35 12.52 -5.23 -1.48
CA LEU A 35 11.40 -5.17 -0.55
C LEU A 35 10.82 -6.55 -0.28
N ARG A 36 11.61 -7.44 0.33
CA ARG A 36 11.22 -8.84 0.62
C ARG A 36 9.81 -9.00 1.21
N PRO A 37 9.35 -8.18 2.19
CA PRO A 37 8.01 -8.29 2.76
C PRO A 37 6.88 -8.01 1.76
N MET A 38 7.15 -7.23 0.69
CA MET A 38 6.18 -6.85 -0.35
C MET A 38 6.43 -7.58 -1.68
N ARG A 39 7.34 -8.55 -1.72
CA ARG A 39 7.76 -9.26 -2.93
C ARG A 39 6.58 -9.75 -3.78
N ARG A 40 5.57 -10.35 -3.14
CA ARG A 40 4.41 -10.88 -3.88
C ARG A 40 3.62 -9.78 -4.59
N SER A 41 3.44 -8.63 -3.98
CA SER A 41 2.73 -7.48 -4.55
C SER A 41 3.50 -6.85 -5.70
N THR A 42 4.79 -6.59 -5.51
CA THR A 42 5.67 -6.00 -6.53
C THR A 42 5.82 -6.91 -7.74
N MET A 43 5.83 -8.25 -7.57
CA MET A 43 5.79 -9.21 -8.67
C MET A 43 4.49 -9.13 -9.49
N HIS A 44 3.33 -8.90 -8.85
CA HIS A 44 2.08 -8.70 -9.59
C HIS A 44 2.12 -7.40 -10.41
N TRP A 45 2.73 -6.34 -9.87
CA TRP A 45 2.86 -5.06 -10.58
C TRP A 45 3.90 -5.11 -11.70
N ALA A 46 4.97 -5.90 -11.54
CA ALA A 46 5.87 -6.22 -12.66
C ALA A 46 5.12 -6.97 -13.77
N GLY A 47 4.29 -7.96 -13.40
CA GLY A 47 3.42 -8.68 -14.34
C GLY A 47 2.42 -7.77 -15.05
N PHE A 48 1.82 -6.79 -14.34
CA PHE A 48 0.98 -5.76 -14.95
C PHE A 48 1.72 -5.03 -16.08
N ALA A 49 2.90 -4.49 -15.83
CA ALA A 49 3.66 -3.76 -16.82
C ALA A 49 4.12 -4.65 -17.99
N LEU A 50 4.56 -5.88 -17.72
CA LEU A 50 4.95 -6.82 -18.78
C LEU A 50 3.77 -7.17 -19.70
N LEU A 51 2.58 -7.44 -19.16
CA LEU A 51 1.40 -7.73 -19.97
C LEU A 51 0.94 -6.53 -20.80
N GLN A 52 1.06 -5.31 -20.27
CA GLN A 52 0.80 -4.07 -21.01
C GLN A 52 1.79 -3.89 -22.16
N GLY A 53 3.08 -4.03 -21.91
CA GLY A 53 4.12 -3.95 -22.96
C GLY A 53 3.91 -4.99 -24.04
N MET A 54 3.50 -6.22 -23.67
CA MET A 54 3.19 -7.29 -24.62
C MET A 54 1.94 -6.99 -25.47
N ALA A 55 0.92 -6.38 -24.85
CA ALA A 55 -0.26 -5.92 -25.59
C ALA A 55 0.11 -4.84 -26.62
N PHE A 56 0.94 -3.85 -26.25
CA PHE A 56 1.42 -2.83 -27.18
C PHE A 56 2.27 -3.43 -28.31
N PHE A 57 3.09 -4.44 -28.00
CA PHE A 57 3.87 -5.15 -29.00
C PHE A 57 2.96 -5.88 -30.02
N LEU A 58 1.89 -6.50 -29.57
CA LEU A 58 0.89 -7.12 -30.46
C LEU A 58 0.19 -6.08 -31.33
N TYR A 59 -0.20 -4.94 -30.79
CA TYR A 59 -0.76 -3.83 -31.56
C TYR A 59 0.22 -3.26 -32.59
N LEU A 60 1.49 -3.09 -32.22
CA LEU A 60 2.55 -2.59 -33.13
C LEU A 60 2.74 -3.50 -34.35
N ASN A 61 2.57 -4.80 -34.18
CA ASN A 61 2.74 -5.81 -35.23
C ASN A 61 1.41 -6.31 -35.82
N SER A 62 0.30 -5.64 -35.54
CA SER A 62 -1.04 -6.10 -35.93
C SER A 62 -1.20 -6.27 -37.45
N ALA A 63 -0.55 -5.42 -38.25
CA ALA A 63 -0.57 -5.52 -39.72
C ALA A 63 0.09 -6.79 -40.26
N ARG A 64 0.96 -7.46 -39.47
CA ARG A 64 1.70 -8.67 -39.87
C ARG A 64 0.99 -9.97 -39.45
N TRP A 65 0.02 -9.88 -38.56
CA TRP A 65 -0.66 -11.05 -37.98
C TRP A 65 -2.16 -10.99 -38.21
N PRO A 66 -2.83 -12.13 -38.31
CA PRO A 66 -4.28 -12.16 -38.41
C PRO A 66 -4.94 -11.39 -37.27
N ASN A 67 -6.07 -10.75 -37.52
CA ASN A 67 -6.79 -9.90 -36.56
C ASN A 67 -7.05 -10.56 -35.20
N PHE A 68 -7.28 -11.87 -35.18
CA PHE A 68 -7.57 -12.59 -33.95
C PHE A 68 -6.39 -12.56 -32.95
N PRO A 69 -5.18 -13.04 -33.26
CA PRO A 69 -4.11 -13.04 -32.26
C PRO A 69 -3.64 -11.64 -31.90
N ALA A 70 -3.60 -10.69 -32.85
CA ALA A 70 -3.07 -9.37 -32.58
C ALA A 70 -3.98 -8.54 -31.67
N HIS A 71 -5.23 -8.36 -32.04
CA HIS A 71 -6.14 -7.46 -31.31
C HIS A 71 -6.86 -8.14 -30.15
N ALA A 72 -7.41 -9.35 -30.35
CA ALA A 72 -8.15 -10.03 -29.30
C ALA A 72 -7.25 -10.46 -28.14
N VAL A 73 -6.07 -11.01 -28.42
CA VAL A 73 -5.11 -11.38 -27.40
C VAL A 73 -4.57 -10.13 -26.68
N ALA A 74 -4.26 -9.04 -27.41
CA ALA A 74 -3.85 -7.79 -26.80
C ALA A 74 -4.90 -7.25 -25.81
N ASN A 75 -6.19 -7.27 -26.18
CA ASN A 75 -7.28 -6.86 -25.29
C ASN A 75 -7.38 -7.71 -24.02
N ILE A 76 -7.22 -9.04 -24.15
CA ILE A 76 -7.21 -9.96 -23.01
C ILE A 76 -6.01 -9.67 -22.10
N LEU A 77 -4.82 -9.44 -22.67
CA LEU A 77 -3.61 -9.09 -21.91
C LEU A 77 -3.77 -7.78 -21.14
N ILE A 78 -4.42 -6.77 -21.73
CA ILE A 78 -4.74 -5.52 -21.06
C ILE A 78 -5.60 -5.77 -19.83
N VAL A 79 -6.71 -6.50 -19.95
CA VAL A 79 -7.58 -6.81 -18.81
C VAL A 79 -6.84 -7.64 -17.76
N ALA A 80 -6.04 -8.62 -18.19
CA ALA A 80 -5.21 -9.43 -17.28
C ALA A 80 -4.19 -8.57 -16.52
N ALA A 81 -3.61 -7.56 -17.15
CA ALA A 81 -2.73 -6.60 -16.49
C ALA A 81 -3.46 -5.89 -15.35
N PHE A 82 -4.66 -5.31 -15.59
CA PHE A 82 -5.43 -4.65 -14.52
C PHE A 82 -5.85 -5.60 -13.40
N VAL A 83 -6.15 -6.85 -13.72
CA VAL A 83 -6.39 -7.89 -12.69
C VAL A 83 -5.15 -8.06 -11.81
N LEU A 84 -3.95 -8.17 -12.40
CA LEU A 84 -2.71 -8.26 -11.62
C LEU A 84 -2.47 -7.02 -10.76
N GLN A 85 -2.79 -5.83 -11.25
CA GLN A 85 -2.69 -4.59 -10.52
C GLN A 85 -3.55 -4.60 -9.25
N VAL A 86 -4.85 -4.89 -9.38
CA VAL A 86 -5.78 -5.00 -8.24
C VAL A 86 -5.35 -6.10 -7.28
N ARG A 87 -4.92 -7.25 -7.80
CA ARG A 87 -4.44 -8.39 -7.01
C ARG A 87 -3.20 -8.05 -6.19
N GLY A 88 -2.25 -7.31 -6.79
CA GLY A 88 -1.07 -6.81 -6.09
C GLY A 88 -1.43 -5.91 -4.90
N LEU A 89 -2.43 -5.04 -5.08
CA LEU A 89 -2.90 -4.14 -4.02
C LEU A 89 -3.57 -4.90 -2.87
N HIS A 90 -4.42 -5.91 -3.15
CA HIS A 90 -4.98 -6.78 -2.10
C HIS A 90 -3.89 -7.46 -1.28
N ARG A 91 -2.81 -7.91 -1.94
CA ARG A 91 -1.66 -8.52 -1.25
C ARG A 91 -0.90 -7.54 -0.37
N VAL A 92 -0.78 -6.28 -0.78
CA VAL A 92 -0.19 -5.22 0.06
C VAL A 92 -1.00 -5.01 1.32
N MET A 93 -2.34 -5.07 1.23
CA MET A 93 -3.24 -4.95 2.37
C MET A 93 -3.31 -6.20 3.26
N GLY A 94 -2.61 -7.28 2.90
CA GLY A 94 -2.71 -8.56 3.61
C GLY A 94 -4.02 -9.32 3.35
N HIS A 95 -4.86 -8.84 2.43
CA HIS A 95 -6.14 -9.46 2.08
C HIS A 95 -5.96 -10.57 1.04
N ARG A 96 -6.84 -11.57 1.07
CA ARG A 96 -6.94 -12.57 0.03
C ARG A 96 -7.63 -11.96 -1.19
N PRO A 97 -7.01 -11.97 -2.39
CA PRO A 97 -7.68 -11.47 -3.58
C PRO A 97 -8.86 -12.38 -3.96
N PRO A 98 -9.95 -11.83 -4.51
CA PRO A 98 -11.10 -12.62 -4.95
C PRO A 98 -10.82 -13.28 -6.31
N ASP A 99 -9.96 -14.31 -6.31
CA ASP A 99 -9.44 -14.94 -7.54
C ASP A 99 -10.56 -15.50 -8.44
N HIS A 100 -11.67 -15.97 -7.87
CA HIS A 100 -12.84 -16.44 -8.65
C HIS A 100 -13.49 -15.32 -9.48
N VAL A 101 -13.55 -14.09 -8.95
CA VAL A 101 -14.05 -12.92 -9.71
C VAL A 101 -13.09 -12.58 -10.83
N PHE A 102 -11.78 -12.61 -10.59
CA PHE A 102 -10.78 -12.32 -11.61
C PHE A 102 -10.80 -13.34 -12.75
N VAL A 103 -10.95 -14.62 -12.43
CA VAL A 103 -11.12 -15.68 -13.44
C VAL A 103 -12.39 -15.46 -14.26
N ALA A 104 -13.51 -15.12 -13.61
CA ALA A 104 -14.76 -14.82 -14.31
C ALA A 104 -14.64 -13.61 -15.25
N VAL A 105 -13.97 -12.53 -14.80
CA VAL A 105 -13.72 -11.34 -15.65
C VAL A 105 -12.88 -11.70 -16.87
N LEU A 106 -11.81 -12.47 -16.70
CA LEU A 106 -10.96 -12.89 -17.82
C LEU A 106 -11.71 -13.83 -18.78
N ALA A 107 -12.47 -14.80 -18.27
CA ALA A 107 -13.27 -15.71 -19.09
C ALA A 107 -14.34 -14.95 -19.90
N LEU A 108 -15.06 -14.02 -19.26
CA LEU A 108 -16.04 -13.17 -19.93
C LEU A 108 -15.39 -12.27 -20.98
N THR A 109 -14.24 -11.67 -20.67
CA THR A 109 -13.48 -10.88 -21.65
C THR A 109 -13.08 -11.74 -22.84
N GLY A 110 -12.54 -12.93 -22.62
CA GLY A 110 -12.20 -13.87 -23.70
C GLY A 110 -13.39 -14.25 -24.57
N LEU A 111 -14.53 -14.53 -23.95
CA LEU A 111 -15.78 -14.85 -24.66
C LEU A 111 -16.26 -13.68 -25.54
N VAL A 112 -16.25 -12.47 -24.99
CA VAL A 112 -16.62 -11.24 -25.71
C VAL A 112 -15.68 -11.00 -26.90
N GLN A 113 -14.37 -11.15 -26.69
CA GLN A 113 -13.39 -11.02 -27.76
C GLN A 113 -13.63 -12.06 -28.86
N TRP A 114 -13.94 -13.32 -28.51
CA TRP A 114 -14.23 -14.39 -29.44
C TRP A 114 -15.47 -14.11 -30.29
N ILE A 115 -16.61 -13.75 -29.66
CA ILE A 115 -17.87 -13.48 -30.35
C ILE A 115 -17.69 -12.36 -31.37
N TRP A 116 -17.06 -11.25 -30.99
CA TRP A 116 -16.95 -10.09 -31.87
C TRP A 116 -15.80 -10.15 -32.89
N VAL A 117 -14.84 -11.05 -32.71
CA VAL A 117 -13.90 -11.40 -33.79
C VAL A 117 -14.66 -12.12 -34.94
N ALA A 118 -15.52 -13.06 -34.60
CA ALA A 118 -16.30 -13.77 -35.58
C ALA A 118 -17.25 -12.86 -36.42
N HIS A 119 -17.63 -11.71 -35.86
CA HIS A 119 -18.50 -10.72 -36.51
C HIS A 119 -17.74 -9.48 -37.05
N GLU A 120 -16.39 -9.49 -37.06
CA GLU A 120 -15.53 -8.39 -37.53
C GLU A 120 -15.77 -7.01 -36.86
N GLN A 121 -16.39 -7.01 -35.68
CA GLN A 121 -16.78 -5.78 -34.97
C GLN A 121 -15.68 -5.27 -34.04
N SER A 122 -14.67 -4.58 -34.58
CA SER A 122 -13.55 -4.05 -33.84
C SER A 122 -13.94 -3.00 -32.78
N ALA A 123 -14.92 -2.13 -33.10
CA ALA A 123 -15.41 -1.07 -32.22
C ALA A 123 -15.95 -1.61 -30.90
N TRP A 124 -16.80 -2.61 -30.92
CA TRP A 124 -17.38 -3.22 -29.72
C TRP A 124 -16.34 -3.93 -28.85
N ARG A 125 -15.33 -4.57 -29.46
CA ARG A 125 -14.21 -5.17 -28.72
C ARG A 125 -13.43 -4.14 -27.93
N MET A 126 -13.13 -3.00 -28.59
CA MET A 126 -12.40 -1.89 -27.95
C MET A 126 -13.22 -1.25 -26.82
N ALA A 127 -14.52 -1.03 -27.04
CA ALA A 127 -15.42 -0.47 -26.05
C ALA A 127 -15.52 -1.38 -24.81
N ALA A 128 -15.77 -2.67 -25.01
CA ALA A 128 -15.86 -3.65 -23.93
C ALA A 128 -14.57 -3.72 -23.11
N THR A 129 -13.40 -3.79 -23.76
CA THR A 129 -12.10 -3.80 -23.07
C THR A 129 -11.91 -2.54 -22.24
N SER A 130 -12.26 -1.37 -22.80
CA SER A 130 -12.13 -0.09 -22.09
C SER A 130 -13.04 -0.01 -20.87
N LEU A 131 -14.29 -0.51 -20.96
CA LEU A 131 -15.22 -0.52 -19.83
C LEU A 131 -14.76 -1.46 -18.71
N VAL A 132 -14.30 -2.67 -19.05
CA VAL A 132 -13.80 -3.63 -18.06
C VAL A 132 -12.53 -3.09 -17.37
N ALA A 133 -11.58 -2.56 -18.13
CA ALA A 133 -10.36 -1.95 -17.58
C ALA A 133 -10.69 -0.72 -16.72
N GLY A 134 -11.66 0.11 -17.13
CA GLY A 134 -12.18 1.23 -16.35
C GLY A 134 -12.78 0.77 -15.01
N ALA A 135 -13.60 -0.28 -15.00
CA ALA A 135 -14.18 -0.83 -13.78
C ALA A 135 -13.08 -1.36 -12.82
N LEU A 136 -12.07 -2.05 -13.33
CA LEU A 136 -10.92 -2.50 -12.53
C LEU A 136 -10.09 -1.32 -12.00
N SER A 137 -9.99 -0.21 -12.74
CA SER A 137 -9.35 1.03 -12.28
C SER A 137 -10.12 1.67 -11.14
N VAL A 138 -11.46 1.74 -11.21
CA VAL A 138 -12.29 2.20 -10.08
C VAL A 138 -12.11 1.29 -8.86
N TRP A 139 -12.07 -0.02 -9.06
CA TRP A 139 -11.79 -0.96 -7.96
C TRP A 139 -10.44 -0.68 -7.32
N THR A 140 -9.40 -0.40 -8.12
CA THR A 140 -8.08 -0.02 -7.60
C THR A 140 -8.16 1.25 -6.74
N ALA A 141 -8.86 2.29 -7.20
CA ALA A 141 -9.05 3.53 -6.41
C ALA A 141 -9.73 3.25 -5.06
N VAL A 142 -10.82 2.48 -5.06
CA VAL A 142 -11.55 2.10 -3.85
C VAL A 142 -10.66 1.28 -2.90
N ALA A 143 -9.90 0.34 -3.44
CA ALA A 143 -8.98 -0.47 -2.65
C ALA A 143 -7.84 0.37 -2.03
N MET A 144 -7.29 1.35 -2.76
CA MET A 144 -6.29 2.30 -2.21
C MET A 144 -6.88 3.15 -1.08
N LEU A 145 -8.09 3.66 -1.25
CA LEU A 145 -8.78 4.43 -0.20
C LEU A 145 -8.99 3.61 1.07
N ARG A 146 -9.44 2.35 0.93
CA ARG A 146 -9.60 1.42 2.06
C ARG A 146 -8.28 1.12 2.74
N CYS A 147 -7.24 0.80 1.98
CA CYS A 147 -5.91 0.53 2.49
C CYS A 147 -5.39 1.63 3.43
N ILE A 148 -5.53 2.89 3.00
CA ILE A 148 -5.06 4.03 3.80
C ILE A 148 -5.91 4.23 5.05
N ARG A 149 -7.24 4.07 4.95
CA ARG A 149 -8.15 4.25 6.08
C ARG A 149 -8.01 3.17 7.14
N GLU A 150 -7.90 1.91 6.72
CA GLU A 150 -7.77 0.76 7.63
C GLU A 150 -6.42 0.77 8.36
N GLU A 151 -5.35 1.06 7.64
CA GLU A 151 -4.01 1.05 8.23
C GLU A 151 -3.67 2.31 9.02
N SER A 152 -4.35 3.43 8.78
CA SER A 152 -4.06 4.71 9.43
C SER A 152 -5.28 5.60 9.58
N PRO A 153 -6.07 5.44 10.64
CA PRO A 153 -7.19 6.33 10.95
C PRO A 153 -6.77 7.81 11.05
N HIS A 154 -5.51 8.08 11.37
CA HIS A 154 -4.94 9.42 11.54
C HIS A 154 -4.19 9.94 10.29
N ALA A 155 -4.18 9.20 9.17
CA ALA A 155 -3.59 9.68 7.94
C ALA A 155 -4.27 10.96 7.44
N PRO A 156 -3.52 11.87 6.78
CA PRO A 156 -4.12 13.05 6.17
C PRO A 156 -5.30 12.66 5.27
N ARG A 157 -6.45 13.28 5.45
CA ARG A 157 -7.70 12.96 4.70
C ARG A 157 -7.52 13.03 3.20
N ALA A 158 -6.61 13.87 2.72
CA ALA A 158 -6.29 14.05 1.30
C ALA A 158 -5.45 12.93 0.69
N LEU A 159 -4.72 12.12 1.50
CA LEU A 159 -3.76 11.14 0.99
C LEU A 159 -4.44 10.04 0.15
N GLY A 160 -5.55 9.50 0.65
CA GLY A 160 -6.31 8.47 -0.06
C GLY A 160 -6.83 8.93 -1.43
N PRO A 161 -7.57 10.05 -1.49
CA PRO A 161 -8.01 10.64 -2.75
C PRO A 161 -6.85 10.95 -3.70
N LEU A 162 -5.73 11.50 -3.19
CA LEU A 162 -4.57 11.83 -4.02
C LEU A 162 -3.96 10.59 -4.69
N LEU A 163 -3.76 9.52 -3.95
CA LEU A 163 -3.21 8.27 -4.49
C LEU A 163 -4.22 7.50 -5.37
N GLY A 164 -5.52 7.64 -5.11
CA GLY A 164 -6.59 7.03 -5.93
C GLY A 164 -6.92 7.82 -7.20
N ALA A 165 -6.59 9.11 -7.26
CA ALA A 165 -6.95 9.99 -8.37
C ALA A 165 -6.50 9.49 -9.75
N PRO A 166 -5.28 8.96 -9.96
CA PRO A 166 -4.87 8.42 -11.25
C PRO A 166 -5.79 7.30 -11.75
N SER A 167 -6.25 6.43 -10.84
CA SER A 167 -7.17 5.34 -11.20
C SER A 167 -8.55 5.86 -11.60
N VAL A 168 -9.06 6.90 -10.93
CA VAL A 168 -10.35 7.53 -11.26
C VAL A 168 -10.25 8.26 -12.60
N ILE A 169 -9.20 9.03 -12.81
CA ILE A 169 -8.97 9.75 -14.08
C ILE A 169 -8.84 8.74 -15.23
N GLY A 170 -8.07 7.68 -15.02
CA GLY A 170 -7.94 6.60 -16.01
C GLY A 170 -9.26 5.92 -16.34
N ALA A 171 -10.08 5.63 -15.35
CA ALA A 171 -11.41 5.06 -15.56
C ALA A 171 -12.30 6.00 -16.39
N ALA A 172 -12.26 7.31 -16.11
CA ALA A 172 -13.01 8.32 -16.86
C ALA A 172 -12.54 8.41 -18.33
N LEU A 173 -11.21 8.39 -18.56
CA LEU A 173 -10.65 8.40 -19.92
C LEU A 173 -11.06 7.14 -20.71
N LEU A 174 -11.04 5.96 -20.06
CA LEU A 174 -11.46 4.70 -20.67
C LEU A 174 -12.96 4.67 -20.97
N ALA A 175 -13.79 5.21 -20.08
CA ALA A 175 -15.23 5.36 -20.31
C ALA A 175 -15.53 6.32 -21.48
N LEU A 176 -14.81 7.46 -21.53
CA LEU A 176 -14.92 8.42 -22.63
C LEU A 176 -14.51 7.79 -23.97
N ARG A 177 -13.41 7.02 -23.98
CA ARG A 177 -12.98 6.26 -25.17
C ARG A 177 -14.04 5.26 -25.62
N ALA A 178 -14.61 4.49 -24.67
CA ALA A 178 -15.67 3.53 -24.99
C ALA A 178 -16.89 4.22 -25.60
N LEU A 179 -17.32 5.33 -25.01
CA LEU A 179 -18.45 6.14 -25.52
C LEU A 179 -18.18 6.66 -26.92
N PHE A 180 -16.98 7.23 -27.16
CA PHE A 180 -16.61 7.76 -28.47
C PHE A 180 -16.63 6.67 -29.54
N VAL A 181 -16.07 5.50 -29.27
CA VAL A 181 -16.06 4.36 -30.18
C VAL A 181 -17.48 3.84 -30.46
N MET A 182 -18.36 3.86 -29.45
CA MET A 182 -19.76 3.43 -29.61
C MET A 182 -20.61 4.43 -30.43
N LEU A 183 -20.32 5.73 -30.34
CA LEU A 183 -21.05 6.75 -31.09
C LEU A 183 -20.63 6.83 -32.57
N GLN A 184 -19.44 6.35 -32.91
CA GLN A 184 -18.91 6.37 -34.28
C GLN A 184 -18.32 5.01 -34.71
N PRO A 185 -19.11 3.93 -34.68
CA PRO A 185 -18.59 2.60 -34.98
C PRO A 185 -18.09 2.45 -36.43
N GLU A 186 -18.71 3.16 -37.40
CA GLU A 186 -18.29 3.13 -38.79
C GLU A 186 -17.05 4.01 -39.10
N GLY A 187 -16.87 5.10 -38.36
CA GLY A 187 -15.71 6.01 -38.48
C GLY A 187 -14.38 5.38 -38.08
N VAL A 188 -14.43 4.39 -37.21
CA VAL A 188 -13.22 3.64 -36.76
C VAL A 188 -12.75 2.66 -37.86
N ILE A 189 -13.62 2.26 -38.76
CA ILE A 189 -13.35 1.23 -39.80
C ILE A 189 -12.95 1.87 -41.11
N GLN A 190 -13.46 3.06 -41.46
CA GLN A 190 -13.39 3.63 -42.82
C GLN A 190 -12.41 4.80 -42.99
N ASN A 191 -11.87 5.39 -41.89
CA ASN A 191 -11.05 6.59 -41.99
C ASN A 191 -9.70 6.39 -41.32
N ASP A 192 -8.68 6.03 -42.09
CA ASP A 192 -7.28 5.81 -41.65
C ASP A 192 -6.73 6.94 -40.77
N ARG A 193 -7.08 8.21 -41.03
CA ARG A 193 -6.62 9.36 -40.22
C ARG A 193 -7.33 9.43 -38.88
N LEU A 194 -8.62 9.11 -38.83
CA LEU A 194 -9.42 9.13 -37.58
C LEU A 194 -9.02 7.95 -36.71
N ASP A 195 -8.82 6.77 -37.30
CA ASP A 195 -8.35 5.57 -36.60
C ASP A 195 -6.94 5.77 -36.02
N GLN A 196 -6.03 6.39 -36.76
CA GLN A 196 -4.72 6.76 -36.25
C GLN A 196 -4.79 7.76 -35.09
N SER A 197 -5.65 8.78 -35.17
CA SER A 197 -5.80 9.79 -34.10
C SER A 197 -6.43 9.17 -32.84
N ILE A 198 -7.44 8.31 -32.97
CA ILE A 198 -8.06 7.59 -31.85
C ILE A 198 -7.07 6.60 -31.23
N GLY A 199 -6.30 5.91 -32.08
CA GLY A 199 -5.23 5.01 -31.64
C GLY A 199 -4.16 5.73 -30.85
N MET A 200 -3.72 6.91 -31.31
CA MET A 200 -2.73 7.74 -30.64
C MET A 200 -3.25 8.29 -29.31
N LEU A 201 -4.46 8.85 -29.26
CA LEU A 201 -5.08 9.31 -28.03
C LEU A 201 -5.27 8.17 -27.04
N GLY A 202 -5.65 7.00 -27.52
CA GLY A 202 -5.73 5.77 -26.73
C GLY A 202 -4.37 5.42 -26.13
N ALA A 203 -3.33 5.35 -26.93
CA ALA A 203 -1.98 5.01 -26.46
C ALA A 203 -1.43 6.03 -25.47
N LEU A 204 -1.60 7.34 -25.71
CA LEU A 204 -1.20 8.39 -24.77
C LEU A 204 -1.97 8.31 -23.45
N SER A 205 -3.27 8.03 -23.48
CA SER A 205 -4.07 7.82 -22.27
C SER A 205 -3.57 6.62 -21.46
N TRP A 206 -3.21 5.53 -22.14
CA TRP A 206 -2.63 4.34 -21.51
C TRP A 206 -1.27 4.62 -20.89
N LEU A 207 -0.39 5.34 -21.59
CA LEU A 207 0.93 5.75 -21.07
C LEU A 207 0.79 6.61 -19.82
N PHE A 208 -0.10 7.61 -19.88
CA PHE A 208 -0.39 8.46 -18.73
C PHE A 208 -0.93 7.64 -17.55
N LEU A 209 -1.86 6.72 -17.81
CA LEU A 209 -2.45 5.85 -16.79
C LEU A 209 -1.40 4.93 -16.16
N SER A 210 -0.57 4.29 -16.97
CA SER A 210 0.49 3.40 -16.49
C SER A 210 1.50 4.15 -15.62
N LEU A 211 2.01 5.28 -16.07
CA LEU A 211 2.98 6.07 -15.32
C LEU A 211 2.39 6.63 -14.01
N SER A 212 1.20 7.23 -14.09
CA SER A 212 0.55 7.80 -12.90
C SER A 212 0.17 6.72 -11.90
N MET A 213 -0.21 5.54 -12.37
CA MET A 213 -0.47 4.38 -11.52
C MET A 213 0.81 3.85 -10.86
N ALA A 214 1.92 3.74 -11.61
CA ALA A 214 3.20 3.34 -11.05
C ALA A 214 3.63 4.29 -9.92
N LEU A 215 3.48 5.61 -10.11
CA LEU A 215 3.76 6.62 -9.10
C LEU A 215 2.84 6.48 -7.87
N ALA A 216 1.54 6.23 -8.06
CA ALA A 216 0.60 6.02 -6.96
C ALA A 216 0.95 4.76 -6.14
N LEU A 217 1.32 3.66 -6.80
CA LEU A 217 1.77 2.43 -6.14
C LEU A 217 3.09 2.62 -5.38
N VAL A 218 4.05 3.36 -5.95
CA VAL A 218 5.27 3.79 -5.23
C VAL A 218 4.88 4.60 -3.99
N GLY A 219 3.93 5.53 -4.09
CA GLY A 219 3.41 6.29 -2.96
C GLY A 219 2.87 5.39 -1.84
N VAL A 220 2.10 4.34 -2.16
CA VAL A 220 1.62 3.35 -1.18
C VAL A 220 2.78 2.62 -0.49
N VAL A 221 3.79 2.22 -1.26
CA VAL A 221 4.98 1.52 -0.71
C VAL A 221 5.76 2.45 0.23
N LEU A 222 6.04 3.69 -0.20
CA LEU A 222 6.76 4.68 0.61
C LEU A 222 6.00 5.00 1.90
N TYR A 223 4.68 5.17 1.81
CA TYR A 223 3.83 5.39 2.99
C TYR A 223 3.94 4.24 3.99
N LYS A 224 3.87 2.98 3.53
CA LYS A 224 4.03 1.80 4.39
C LYS A 224 5.43 1.70 5.01
N LEU A 225 6.47 2.02 4.25
CA LEU A 225 7.84 2.04 4.76
C LEU A 225 8.02 3.14 5.81
N GLN A 226 7.56 4.35 5.54
CA GLN A 226 7.60 5.46 6.48
C GLN A 226 6.88 5.11 7.78
N ARG A 227 5.70 4.49 7.69
CA ARG A 227 4.94 4.06 8.86
C ARG A 227 5.69 3.02 9.70
N LYS A 228 6.32 2.01 9.06
CA LYS A 228 7.15 1.03 9.78
C LYS A 228 8.33 1.69 10.47
N LEU A 229 9.00 2.62 9.81
CA LEU A 229 10.08 3.40 10.41
C LEU A 229 9.58 4.25 11.57
N SER A 230 8.42 4.90 11.44
CA SER A 230 7.80 5.66 12.51
C SER A 230 7.44 4.78 13.71
N GLN A 231 6.87 3.59 13.49
CA GLN A 231 6.57 2.64 14.57
C GLN A 231 7.84 2.18 15.29
N ALA A 232 8.89 1.84 14.55
CA ALA A 232 10.19 1.51 15.13
C ALA A 232 10.79 2.69 15.94
N ALA A 233 10.49 3.93 15.52
CA ALA A 233 10.93 5.15 16.19
C ALA A 233 10.09 5.53 17.43
N THR A 234 8.96 4.84 17.70
CA THR A 234 8.06 5.14 18.86
C THR A 234 8.07 4.07 19.94
N HIS A 235 8.78 2.96 19.74
CA HIS A 235 8.88 1.87 20.72
C HIS A 235 10.34 1.62 21.09
N ASP A 236 10.54 1.21 22.33
CA ASP A 236 11.83 0.74 22.83
C ASP A 236 12.08 -0.69 22.34
N ALA A 237 13.25 -0.93 21.74
CA ALA A 237 13.56 -2.22 21.12
C ALA A 237 13.75 -3.35 22.15
N LEU A 238 14.14 -3.04 23.40
CA LEU A 238 14.38 -4.03 24.44
C LEU A 238 13.07 -4.47 25.12
N THR A 239 12.26 -3.50 25.53
CA THR A 239 11.07 -3.74 26.35
C THR A 239 9.77 -3.87 25.54
N GLY A 240 9.76 -3.42 24.27
CA GLY A 240 8.58 -3.34 23.43
C GLY A 240 7.57 -2.28 23.88
N LEU A 241 7.84 -1.55 24.94
CA LEU A 241 7.00 -0.44 25.40
C LEU A 241 7.16 0.79 24.49
N PRO A 242 6.19 1.72 24.46
CA PRO A 242 6.39 3.07 23.98
C PRO A 242 7.69 3.68 24.53
N ASN A 243 8.43 4.36 23.67
CA ASN A 243 9.63 5.09 24.10
C ASN A 243 9.27 6.53 24.54
N ARG A 244 10.27 7.29 25.00
CA ARG A 244 10.12 8.67 25.45
C ARG A 244 9.36 9.54 24.44
N ARG A 245 9.67 9.42 23.14
CA ARG A 245 9.00 10.23 22.09
C ARG A 245 7.50 9.93 22.01
N ALA A 246 7.12 8.66 22.05
CA ALA A 246 5.72 8.27 22.06
C ALA A 246 5.00 8.74 23.34
N ALA A 247 5.70 8.74 24.47
CA ALA A 247 5.16 9.25 25.74
C ALA A 247 4.97 10.78 25.70
N ASP A 248 5.90 11.53 25.12
CA ASP A 248 5.79 12.99 24.93
C ASP A 248 4.58 13.33 24.05
N ASP A 249 4.40 12.63 22.93
CA ASP A 249 3.26 12.82 22.02
C ASP A 249 1.92 12.50 22.70
N PHE A 250 1.84 11.38 23.44
CA PHE A 250 0.64 11.00 24.19
C PHE A 250 0.31 12.00 25.29
N MET A 251 1.32 12.41 26.07
CA MET A 251 1.16 13.39 27.15
C MET A 251 0.63 14.73 26.63
N ALA A 252 1.15 15.22 25.48
CA ALA A 252 0.68 16.45 24.86
C ALA A 252 -0.81 16.37 24.47
N HIS A 253 -1.24 15.23 23.87
CA HIS A 253 -2.63 15.01 23.51
C HIS A 253 -3.55 14.92 24.72
N GLU A 254 -3.18 14.14 25.73
CA GLU A 254 -3.99 13.96 26.92
C GLU A 254 -4.04 15.21 27.80
N ALA A 255 -2.99 16.03 27.84
CA ALA A 255 -3.03 17.32 28.52
C ALA A 255 -4.07 18.28 27.90
N LEU A 256 -4.13 18.35 26.56
CA LEU A 256 -5.13 19.17 25.85
C LEU A 256 -6.54 18.63 26.09
N ARG A 257 -6.70 17.30 26.11
CA ARG A 257 -7.99 16.64 26.39
C ARG A 257 -8.43 16.91 27.81
N ALA A 258 -7.56 16.72 28.80
CA ALA A 258 -7.80 16.98 30.21
C ALA A 258 -8.21 18.45 30.46
N GLN A 259 -7.52 19.41 29.84
CA GLN A 259 -7.87 20.82 29.90
C GLN A 259 -9.26 21.12 29.32
N ARG A 260 -9.62 20.50 28.18
CA ARG A 260 -10.91 20.70 27.50
C ARG A 260 -12.09 20.15 28.33
N HIS A 261 -11.90 19.01 28.97
CA HIS A 261 -12.96 18.27 29.66
C HIS A 261 -12.96 18.50 31.19
N GLY A 262 -11.97 19.19 31.74
CA GLY A 262 -11.83 19.40 33.17
C GLY A 262 -11.50 18.11 33.95
N THR A 263 -10.90 17.12 33.27
CA THR A 263 -10.54 15.82 33.88
C THR A 263 -9.10 15.84 34.37
N PRO A 264 -8.77 15.11 35.47
CA PRO A 264 -7.40 15.07 35.96
C PRO A 264 -6.50 14.20 35.06
N LEU A 265 -5.24 14.62 34.90
CA LEU A 265 -4.19 13.82 34.26
C LEU A 265 -3.04 13.70 35.28
N SER A 266 -2.61 12.48 35.57
CA SER A 266 -1.48 12.21 36.45
C SER A 266 -0.38 11.43 35.73
N ALA A 267 0.84 11.52 36.26
CA ALA A 267 2.00 10.79 35.79
C ALA A 267 2.77 10.18 36.95
N LEU A 268 3.29 8.98 36.76
CA LEU A 268 4.21 8.31 37.68
C LEU A 268 5.55 8.13 36.97
N MET A 269 6.62 8.54 37.62
CA MET A 269 7.97 8.18 37.21
C MET A 269 8.42 7.00 38.05
N VAL A 270 8.91 5.96 37.43
CA VAL A 270 9.39 4.73 38.04
C VAL A 270 10.86 4.57 37.69
N ASP A 271 11.71 4.33 38.66
CA ASP A 271 13.16 4.13 38.50
C ASP A 271 13.57 2.86 39.24
N ILE A 272 14.57 2.12 38.73
CA ILE A 272 15.05 0.88 39.34
C ILE A 272 16.18 1.20 40.30
N ASP A 273 15.91 1.05 41.60
CA ASP A 273 16.94 1.23 42.63
C ASP A 273 18.14 0.29 42.37
N PHE A 274 19.35 0.90 42.40
CA PHE A 274 20.60 0.19 42.25
C PHE A 274 20.77 -0.63 40.96
N PHE A 275 20.10 -0.28 39.84
CA PHE A 275 20.18 -1.00 38.58
C PHE A 275 21.63 -1.19 38.09
N LYS A 276 22.50 -0.20 38.30
CA LYS A 276 23.92 -0.33 37.99
C LYS A 276 24.58 -1.51 38.72
N LYS A 277 24.23 -1.78 39.99
CA LYS A 277 24.76 -2.92 40.72
C LYS A 277 24.34 -4.26 40.10
N VAL A 278 23.12 -4.35 39.62
CA VAL A 278 22.64 -5.52 38.91
C VAL A 278 23.50 -5.80 37.67
N ASN A 279 23.76 -4.75 36.86
CA ASN A 279 24.64 -4.88 35.70
C ASN A 279 26.09 -5.26 36.07
N ASP A 280 26.65 -4.63 37.11
CA ASP A 280 28.01 -4.86 37.52
C ASP A 280 28.22 -6.28 38.12
N GLN A 281 27.21 -6.83 38.79
CA GLN A 281 27.28 -8.15 39.44
C GLN A 281 26.87 -9.32 38.54
N HIS A 282 25.85 -9.12 37.67
CA HIS A 282 25.23 -10.19 36.90
C HIS A 282 25.37 -10.01 35.38
N GLY A 283 25.97 -8.90 34.95
CA GLY A 283 26.14 -8.55 33.53
C GLY A 283 24.94 -7.88 32.91
N HIS A 284 25.18 -7.24 31.76
CA HIS A 284 24.15 -6.47 31.04
C HIS A 284 22.93 -7.30 30.62
N ALA A 285 23.13 -8.61 30.31
CA ALA A 285 22.00 -9.48 29.93
C ALA A 285 21.02 -9.72 31.10
N ALA A 286 21.51 -9.73 32.36
CA ALA A 286 20.65 -9.75 33.55
C ALA A 286 19.88 -8.45 33.72
N GLY A 287 20.55 -7.30 33.52
CA GLY A 287 19.92 -5.99 33.53
C GLY A 287 18.83 -5.87 32.46
N ASP A 288 19.07 -6.35 31.24
CA ASP A 288 18.08 -6.38 30.16
C ASP A 288 16.85 -7.22 30.53
N HIS A 289 17.07 -8.37 31.19
CA HIS A 289 15.98 -9.21 31.69
C HIS A 289 15.17 -8.51 32.78
N VAL A 290 15.81 -7.81 33.72
CA VAL A 290 15.14 -7.01 34.75
C VAL A 290 14.26 -5.94 34.12
N LEU A 291 14.78 -5.19 33.14
CA LEU A 291 14.02 -4.17 32.39
C LEU A 291 12.81 -4.75 31.66
N GLN A 292 12.94 -5.90 31.01
CA GLN A 292 11.83 -6.59 30.33
C GLN A 292 10.78 -7.10 31.31
N THR A 293 11.21 -7.66 32.45
CA THR A 293 10.31 -8.16 33.50
C THR A 293 9.52 -7.01 34.13
N LEU A 294 10.20 -5.90 34.48
CA LEU A 294 9.54 -4.70 34.99
C LEU A 294 8.54 -4.11 33.99
N ALA A 295 8.93 -4.02 32.72
CA ALA A 295 8.05 -3.55 31.66
C ALA A 295 6.75 -4.38 31.55
N GLY A 296 6.85 -5.70 31.66
CA GLY A 296 5.71 -6.62 31.72
C GLY A 296 4.81 -6.35 32.91
N LEU A 297 5.38 -6.25 34.11
CA LEU A 297 4.65 -5.96 35.35
C LEU A 297 3.92 -4.62 35.28
N LEU A 298 4.58 -3.57 34.84
CA LEU A 298 3.96 -2.24 34.71
C LEU A 298 2.78 -2.28 33.73
N LYS A 299 2.93 -2.98 32.59
CA LYS A 299 1.89 -3.11 31.58
C LYS A 299 0.69 -3.94 32.06
N GLU A 300 0.93 -4.98 32.83
CA GLU A 300 -0.13 -5.86 33.39
C GLU A 300 -1.03 -5.11 34.39
N HIS A 301 -0.46 -4.18 35.16
CA HIS A 301 -1.18 -3.39 36.16
C HIS A 301 -1.80 -2.10 35.61
N ALA A 302 -1.41 -1.67 34.41
CA ALA A 302 -1.94 -0.48 33.76
C ALA A 302 -3.27 -0.79 33.06
N ARG A 303 -4.18 0.18 33.04
CA ARG A 303 -5.44 0.11 32.30
C ARG A 303 -5.20 0.26 30.79
N ALA A 304 -6.18 -0.13 29.98
CA ALA A 304 -6.11 0.07 28.53
C ALA A 304 -6.00 1.56 28.10
N THR A 305 -6.45 2.47 28.96
CA THR A 305 -6.37 3.93 28.77
C THR A 305 -5.05 4.52 29.19
N ASP A 306 -4.27 3.81 30.01
CA ASP A 306 -3.00 4.28 30.55
C ASP A 306 -1.87 4.02 29.56
N LEU A 307 -0.85 4.85 29.58
CA LEU A 307 0.36 4.62 28.80
C LEU A 307 1.51 4.27 29.73
N VAL A 308 2.13 3.12 29.48
CA VAL A 308 3.43 2.75 30.07
C VAL A 308 4.51 2.91 29.02
N ALA A 309 5.56 3.66 29.32
CA ALA A 309 6.65 3.94 28.40
C ALA A 309 8.01 3.78 29.09
N ARG A 310 9.02 3.37 28.31
CA ARG A 310 10.42 3.46 28.77
C ARG A 310 10.93 4.87 28.49
N TRP A 311 11.16 5.63 29.54
CA TRP A 311 11.55 7.03 29.47
C TRP A 311 13.05 7.24 29.31
N GLY A 312 13.84 6.40 29.96
CA GLY A 312 15.31 6.46 29.99
C GLY A 312 15.94 5.08 30.02
N GLY A 313 17.18 4.99 30.44
CA GLY A 313 17.91 3.73 30.55
C GLY A 313 17.22 2.73 31.49
N GLU A 314 16.94 3.17 32.72
CA GLU A 314 16.30 2.40 33.79
C GLU A 314 14.99 3.05 34.27
N GLU A 315 14.59 4.15 33.62
CA GLU A 315 13.42 4.96 33.97
C GLU A 315 12.19 4.58 33.12
N PHE A 316 11.02 4.48 33.76
CA PHE A 316 9.74 4.26 33.12
C PHE A 316 8.76 5.37 33.52
N LEU A 317 7.89 5.73 32.56
CA LEU A 317 6.81 6.70 32.75
C LEU A 317 5.48 6.00 32.60
N VAL A 318 4.57 6.18 33.59
CA VAL A 318 3.17 5.74 33.49
C VAL A 318 2.29 6.97 33.47
N LEU A 319 1.57 7.19 32.36
CA LEU A 319 0.62 8.29 32.20
C LEU A 319 -0.80 7.77 32.47
N LEU A 320 -1.52 8.46 33.34
CA LEU A 320 -2.81 8.06 33.90
C LEU A 320 -3.89 9.10 33.55
N PRO A 321 -4.53 9.00 32.40
CA PRO A 321 -5.67 9.85 32.05
C PRO A 321 -6.84 9.65 33.04
N ASP A 322 -7.63 10.70 33.23
CA ASP A 322 -8.82 10.72 34.09
C ASP A 322 -8.55 10.21 35.52
N THR A 323 -7.32 10.44 36.04
CA THR A 323 -6.85 9.95 37.34
C THR A 323 -6.34 11.09 38.20
N SER A 324 -6.92 11.21 39.40
CA SER A 324 -6.49 12.23 40.38
C SER A 324 -5.14 11.89 41.02
N LEU A 325 -4.51 12.85 41.70
CA LEU A 325 -3.27 12.65 42.42
C LEU A 325 -3.37 11.52 43.46
N ALA A 326 -4.47 11.45 44.21
CA ALA A 326 -4.69 10.36 45.14
C ALA A 326 -4.79 8.97 44.46
N GLY A 327 -5.48 8.89 43.31
CA GLY A 327 -5.52 7.69 42.49
C GLY A 327 -4.16 7.27 41.94
N ALA A 328 -3.34 8.26 41.51
CA ALA A 328 -1.98 7.99 41.07
C ALA A 328 -1.08 7.51 42.21
N GLN A 329 -1.20 8.09 43.41
CA GLN A 329 -0.48 7.62 44.58
C GLN A 329 -0.82 6.17 44.95
N GLN A 330 -2.12 5.82 44.90
CA GLN A 330 -2.58 4.45 45.15
C GLN A 330 -2.00 3.50 44.09
N MET A 331 -2.05 3.87 42.82
CA MET A 331 -1.48 3.08 41.72
C MET A 331 0.04 2.89 41.88
N GLY A 332 0.77 3.96 42.24
CA GLY A 332 2.21 3.90 42.49
C GLY A 332 2.55 2.91 43.60
N GLU A 333 1.79 2.90 44.70
CA GLU A 333 2.01 1.97 45.80
C GLU A 333 1.66 0.52 45.42
N GLN A 334 0.60 0.33 44.63
CA GLN A 334 0.26 -1.00 44.09
C GLN A 334 1.39 -1.53 43.20
N LEU A 335 1.93 -0.70 42.27
CA LEU A 335 3.05 -1.07 41.42
C LEU A 335 4.29 -1.41 42.24
N ARG A 336 4.61 -0.59 43.24
CA ARG A 336 5.75 -0.81 44.15
C ARG A 336 5.65 -2.15 44.87
N LEU A 337 4.46 -2.48 45.39
CA LEU A 337 4.18 -3.76 46.05
C LEU A 337 4.23 -4.94 45.08
N ALA A 338 3.69 -4.79 43.87
CA ALA A 338 3.73 -5.81 42.84
C ALA A 338 5.19 -6.12 42.44
N VAL A 339 6.00 -5.09 42.21
CA VAL A 339 7.42 -5.26 41.89
C VAL A 339 8.18 -5.93 43.03
N ARG A 340 7.92 -5.50 44.28
CA ARG A 340 8.57 -6.11 45.47
C ARG A 340 8.16 -7.58 45.67
N GLY A 341 6.95 -7.94 45.30
CA GLY A 341 6.40 -9.32 45.43
C GLY A 341 6.77 -10.23 44.26
N SER A 342 7.32 -9.69 43.18
CA SER A 342 7.65 -10.47 41.99
C SER A 342 9.10 -10.94 42.00
N PRO A 343 9.38 -12.24 41.78
CA PRO A 343 10.75 -12.73 41.70
C PRO A 343 11.40 -12.31 40.39
N PHE A 344 12.49 -11.56 40.47
CA PHE A 344 13.36 -11.26 39.33
C PHE A 344 14.44 -12.36 39.27
N ARG A 345 14.24 -13.39 38.45
CA ARG A 345 15.14 -14.54 38.35
C ARG A 345 15.94 -14.54 37.05
N TRP A 346 17.23 -14.58 37.17
CA TRP A 346 18.16 -14.74 36.06
C TRP A 346 19.05 -15.98 36.27
N GLN A 347 19.01 -16.96 35.36
CA GLN A 347 19.80 -18.22 35.44
C GLN A 347 19.71 -18.89 36.81
N GLN A 348 18.49 -19.01 37.36
CA GLN A 348 18.18 -19.60 38.68
C GLN A 348 18.67 -18.80 39.91
N THR A 349 19.17 -17.58 39.74
CA THR A 349 19.56 -16.69 40.81
C THR A 349 18.56 -15.53 40.90
N ASP A 350 18.17 -15.15 42.14
CA ASP A 350 17.35 -13.95 42.36
C ASP A 350 18.28 -12.72 42.17
N VAL A 351 17.78 -11.75 41.36
CA VAL A 351 18.55 -10.58 40.93
C VAL A 351 17.93 -9.32 41.54
#